data_020008632c13d300f416b9a1719ff153
#
_entry.id   020008632c13d300f416b9a1719ff153
#
_cell.length_a   1.000
_cell.length_b   1.000
_cell.length_c   1.000
_cell.angle_alpha   90.00
_cell.angle_beta   90.00
_cell.angle_gamma   90.00
#
_symmetry.space_group_name_H-M   'P 1'
#
loop_
_entity.id
_entity.type
_entity.pdbx_description
1 polymer ?
#
loop_
_entity_poly.entity_id
_entity_poly.type
_entity_poly.pdbx_seq_one_letter_code
_entity_poly.pdbx_strand_id
1 'polypeptide(L)'
;MEFQHELIIPNEGFPFKVFLFEGGNGNYVREKHWHTSVEIFAVMEGSLDFFVNKDEYPLKAGEQIIINSNEIHSIHAVEKNKTVVLQIPLKQFENYFTAQRYIRFRGQEELVDKKLASLLRKLYHVYSERKIGYEFRTISIFYEIMYILVKDYRVTETREKDIRHSRRLDALSKITTYMREHYREELKLSDVAATFGYSDAYLSRMFQKYAKINYKTYLQDIRMAYAYRDLLNTDHTISQIALDNGFCSSRGFSGEFQKRYGVLPSEMRKQINKKGQKNAID
;
A
#
# COMPACT_ATOMS: atom_id res chain seq x y z
N MET A 1 -16.66 14.77 4.59
CA MET A 1 -15.27 14.72 4.12
C MET A 1 -15.11 13.43 3.37
N GLU A 2 -14.69 13.51 2.13
CA GLU A 2 -14.46 12.34 1.29
C GLU A 2 -13.04 11.81 1.57
N PHE A 3 -12.89 10.49 1.68
CA PHE A 3 -11.61 9.79 1.78
C PHE A 3 -11.69 8.52 0.93
N GLN A 4 -10.56 8.08 0.40
CA GLN A 4 -10.47 6.94 -0.53
C GLN A 4 -9.77 5.77 0.12
N HIS A 5 -10.09 4.54 -0.33
CA HIS A 5 -9.30 3.36 -0.01
C HIS A 5 -8.11 3.26 -0.96
N GLU A 6 -6.90 3.15 -0.41
CA GLU A 6 -5.70 2.92 -1.20
C GLU A 6 -5.36 1.43 -1.27
N LEU A 7 -5.16 0.92 -2.48
CA LEU A 7 -4.70 -0.43 -2.70
C LEU A 7 -3.18 -0.50 -2.56
N ILE A 8 -2.70 -1.21 -1.53
CA ILE A 8 -1.28 -1.44 -1.31
C ILE A 8 -0.87 -2.79 -1.90
N ILE A 9 0.06 -2.76 -2.86
CA ILE A 9 0.66 -3.96 -3.45
C ILE A 9 2.12 -4.02 -3.00
N PRO A 10 2.56 -5.11 -2.34
CA PRO A 10 3.95 -5.31 -1.95
C PRO A 10 4.91 -5.23 -3.13
N ASN A 11 6.16 -4.86 -2.87
CA ASN A 11 7.21 -4.97 -3.87
C ASN A 11 7.40 -6.44 -4.28
N GLU A 12 7.82 -6.66 -5.52
CA GLU A 12 8.04 -8.01 -6.04
C GLU A 12 9.11 -8.74 -5.22
N GLY A 13 8.80 -9.98 -4.81
CA GLY A 13 9.68 -10.80 -3.97
C GLY A 13 9.73 -10.41 -2.48
N PHE A 14 8.94 -9.40 -2.05
CA PHE A 14 8.93 -8.95 -0.65
C PHE A 14 7.54 -9.00 -0.03
N PRO A 15 7.42 -9.25 1.29
CA PRO A 15 6.14 -9.26 2.00
C PRO A 15 5.64 -7.84 2.39
N PHE A 16 6.29 -6.78 1.91
CA PHE A 16 6.03 -5.38 2.20
C PHE A 16 6.25 -4.51 0.97
N LYS A 17 5.83 -3.24 1.05
CA LYS A 17 6.20 -2.21 0.06
C LYS A 17 7.07 -1.16 0.72
N VAL A 18 8.22 -0.87 0.12
CA VAL A 18 9.11 0.21 0.53
C VAL A 18 9.39 1.12 -0.67
N PHE A 19 9.36 2.42 -0.44
CA PHE A 19 9.67 3.41 -1.47
C PHE A 19 10.14 4.72 -0.84
N LEU A 20 10.78 5.56 -1.64
CA LEU A 20 11.09 6.92 -1.29
C LEU A 20 9.96 7.82 -1.79
N PHE A 21 9.40 8.60 -0.89
CA PHE A 21 8.52 9.70 -1.22
C PHE A 21 9.36 10.97 -1.31
N GLU A 22 9.31 11.64 -2.44
CA GLU A 22 9.93 12.93 -2.65
C GLU A 22 8.84 13.96 -2.89
N GLY A 23 8.59 14.78 -1.90
CA GLY A 23 7.78 15.98 -2.05
C GLY A 23 8.57 16.97 -2.92
N GLY A 24 8.08 17.24 -4.13
CA GLY A 24 8.77 18.07 -5.10
C GLY A 24 8.96 19.52 -4.64
N ASN A 25 8.63 20.50 -5.49
CA ASN A 25 8.89 21.93 -5.24
C ASN A 25 7.90 22.60 -4.27
N GLY A 26 7.36 21.87 -3.26
CA GLY A 26 6.28 22.34 -2.40
C GLY A 26 4.88 22.09 -3.00
N ASN A 27 3.84 22.19 -2.14
CA ASN A 27 2.43 21.99 -2.50
C ASN A 27 2.04 20.60 -2.98
N TYR A 28 2.74 19.55 -2.55
CA TYR A 28 2.25 18.20 -2.72
C TYR A 28 1.20 17.88 -1.65
N VAL A 29 0.02 17.50 -2.09
CA VAL A 29 -1.07 17.06 -1.22
C VAL A 29 -1.44 15.63 -1.57
N ARG A 30 -1.31 14.72 -0.60
CA ARG A 30 -1.94 13.41 -0.66
C ARG A 30 -3.27 13.51 0.10
N GLU A 31 -4.36 13.43 -0.64
CA GLU A 31 -5.72 13.54 -0.09
C GLU A 31 -6.00 12.46 0.95
N LYS A 32 -7.01 12.69 1.78
CA LYS A 32 -7.44 11.75 2.83
C LYS A 32 -7.73 10.38 2.25
N HIS A 33 -7.00 9.40 2.75
CA HIS A 33 -7.14 7.99 2.37
C HIS A 33 -6.93 7.07 3.56
N TRP A 34 -7.18 5.80 3.35
CA TRP A 34 -6.92 4.74 4.31
C TRP A 34 -6.58 3.44 3.58
N HIS A 35 -5.91 2.54 4.25
CA HIS A 35 -5.55 1.21 3.75
C HIS A 35 -5.43 0.21 4.90
N THR A 36 -5.32 -1.07 4.54
CA THR A 36 -5.28 -2.18 5.50
C THR A 36 -3.87 -2.51 6.00
N SER A 37 -2.85 -1.83 5.50
CA SER A 37 -1.47 -2.01 5.94
C SER A 37 -1.15 -1.13 7.15
N VAL A 38 -0.20 -1.57 7.97
CA VAL A 38 0.53 -0.67 8.87
C VAL A 38 1.54 0.09 8.01
N GLU A 39 1.66 1.39 8.20
CA GLU A 39 2.55 2.22 7.42
C GLU A 39 3.46 3.03 8.32
N ILE A 40 4.71 3.17 7.93
CA ILE A 40 5.70 3.96 8.67
C ILE A 40 6.31 4.97 7.71
N PHE A 41 6.24 6.24 8.09
CA PHE A 41 6.93 7.33 7.42
C PHE A 41 8.13 7.74 8.25
N ALA A 42 9.31 7.83 7.64
CA ALA A 42 10.51 8.36 8.28
C ALA A 42 11.09 9.48 7.40
N VAL A 43 11.08 10.70 7.91
CA VAL A 43 11.58 11.88 7.20
C VAL A 43 13.10 11.88 7.23
N MET A 44 13.74 11.83 6.06
CA MET A 44 15.19 11.86 5.91
C MET A 44 15.73 13.28 5.74
N GLU A 45 15.02 14.08 4.94
CA GLU A 45 15.36 15.46 4.63
C GLU A 45 14.09 16.31 4.58
N GLY A 46 14.17 17.58 4.99
CA GLY A 46 13.06 18.53 4.95
C GLY A 46 11.98 18.29 6.00
N SER A 47 10.76 18.67 5.66
CA SER A 47 9.59 18.56 6.55
C SER A 47 8.34 18.22 5.76
N LEU A 48 7.32 17.71 6.45
CA LEU A 48 5.96 17.53 5.93
C LEU A 48 4.94 17.54 7.07
N ASP A 49 3.73 18.00 6.77
CA ASP A 49 2.60 17.97 7.68
C ASP A 49 1.80 16.70 7.45
N PHE A 50 1.66 15.93 8.50
CA PHE A 50 0.91 14.68 8.50
C PHE A 50 -0.39 14.87 9.27
N PHE A 51 -1.50 14.39 8.71
CA PHE A 51 -2.81 14.45 9.36
C PHE A 51 -3.33 13.04 9.56
N VAL A 52 -3.61 12.66 10.80
CA VAL A 52 -4.22 11.38 11.14
C VAL A 52 -5.57 11.63 11.80
N ASN A 53 -6.64 11.17 11.19
CA ASN A 53 -8.01 11.45 11.59
C ASN A 53 -8.32 12.96 11.64
N LYS A 54 -8.18 13.58 12.81
CA LYS A 54 -8.42 15.02 13.03
C LYS A 54 -7.19 15.75 13.57
N ASP A 55 -6.14 15.00 13.89
CA ASP A 55 -4.95 15.50 14.54
C ASP A 55 -3.85 15.75 13.51
N GLU A 56 -3.07 16.79 13.74
CA GLU A 56 -1.96 17.23 12.90
C GLU A 56 -0.63 16.87 13.56
N TYR A 57 0.29 16.35 12.75
CA TYR A 57 1.63 15.92 13.16
C TYR A 57 2.65 16.51 12.18
N PRO A 58 3.21 17.70 12.46
CA PRO A 58 4.30 18.23 11.65
C PRO A 58 5.57 17.39 11.90
N LEU A 59 6.10 16.82 10.83
CA LEU A 59 7.30 15.98 10.88
C LEU A 59 8.49 16.69 10.25
N LYS A 60 9.64 16.55 10.88
CA LYS A 60 10.94 17.06 10.43
C LYS A 60 11.93 15.92 10.20
N ALA A 61 13.04 16.25 9.54
CA ALA A 61 14.13 15.30 9.34
C ALA A 61 14.57 14.64 10.65
N GLY A 62 14.61 13.30 10.65
CA GLY A 62 14.92 12.45 11.82
C GLY A 62 13.68 11.98 12.58
N GLU A 63 12.48 12.44 12.24
CA GLU A 63 11.23 12.03 12.86
C GLU A 63 10.51 10.98 12.00
N GLN A 64 9.68 10.18 12.66
CA GLN A 64 8.84 9.17 12.02
C GLN A 64 7.44 9.15 12.64
N ILE A 65 6.49 8.61 11.89
CA ILE A 65 5.13 8.34 12.36
C ILE A 65 4.69 6.94 11.90
N ILE A 66 3.97 6.23 12.77
CA ILE A 66 3.35 4.95 12.44
C ILE A 66 1.84 5.17 12.29
N ILE A 67 1.33 4.79 11.14
CA ILE A 67 -0.10 4.78 10.81
C ILE A 67 -0.59 3.35 10.92
N ASN A 68 -1.59 3.16 11.79
CA ASN A 68 -2.17 1.83 11.95
C ASN A 68 -3.10 1.50 10.78
N SER A 69 -3.33 0.22 10.59
CA SER A 69 -4.32 -0.26 9.64
C SER A 69 -5.66 0.45 9.84
N ASN A 70 -6.25 0.88 8.74
CA ASN A 70 -7.55 1.55 8.69
C ASN A 70 -7.60 2.97 9.32
N GLU A 71 -6.48 3.56 9.68
CA GLU A 71 -6.44 4.98 10.08
C GLU A 71 -6.52 5.88 8.84
N ILE A 72 -7.45 6.84 8.88
CA ILE A 72 -7.60 7.83 7.81
C ILE A 72 -6.48 8.85 7.97
N HIS A 73 -5.70 9.04 6.93
CA HIS A 73 -4.59 9.98 6.96
C HIS A 73 -4.41 10.74 5.64
N SER A 74 -3.70 11.85 5.70
CA SER A 74 -3.32 12.68 4.55
C SER A 74 -1.98 13.34 4.80
N ILE A 75 -1.32 13.75 3.72
CA ILE A 75 0.01 14.37 3.76
C ILE A 75 -0.06 15.68 3.02
N HIS A 76 0.54 16.71 3.60
CA HIS A 76 0.76 17.99 2.95
C HIS A 76 2.25 18.33 3.04
N ALA A 77 2.95 18.27 1.92
CA ALA A 77 4.35 18.65 1.84
C ALA A 77 4.47 20.07 1.31
N VAL A 78 4.68 21.02 2.21
CA VAL A 78 4.82 22.45 1.91
C VAL A 78 6.21 22.74 1.36
N GLU A 79 7.20 21.92 1.76
CA GLU A 79 8.60 22.06 1.39
C GLU A 79 9.12 20.78 0.73
N LYS A 80 10.29 20.93 0.08
CA LYS A 80 11.01 19.77 -0.46
C LYS A 80 11.38 18.82 0.68
N ASN A 81 11.04 17.54 0.52
CA ASN A 81 11.37 16.51 1.50
C ASN A 81 11.78 15.21 0.82
N LYS A 82 12.49 14.37 1.58
CA LYS A 82 12.71 12.96 1.27
C LYS A 82 12.27 12.12 2.45
N THR A 83 11.32 11.24 2.22
CA THR A 83 10.71 10.42 3.26
C THR A 83 10.67 8.97 2.81
N VAL A 84 11.27 8.09 3.62
CA VAL A 84 11.14 6.64 3.41
C VAL A 84 9.78 6.19 3.94
N VAL A 85 9.06 5.45 3.11
CA VAL A 85 7.75 4.90 3.43
C VAL A 85 7.82 3.38 3.39
N LEU A 86 7.42 2.73 4.48
CA LEU A 86 7.30 1.28 4.60
C LEU A 86 5.84 0.90 4.87
N GLN A 87 5.22 0.18 3.95
CA GLN A 87 3.85 -0.32 4.07
C GLN A 87 3.87 -1.84 4.31
N ILE A 88 3.33 -2.29 5.44
CA ILE A 88 3.37 -3.67 5.92
C ILE A 88 1.95 -4.23 5.93
N PRO A 89 1.62 -5.22 5.07
CA PRO A 89 0.32 -5.88 5.10
C PRO A 89 0.01 -6.47 6.47
N LEU A 90 -1.23 -6.34 6.93
CA LEU A 90 -1.65 -6.78 8.26
C LEU A 90 -1.41 -8.27 8.50
N LYS A 91 -1.42 -9.09 7.44
CA LYS A 91 -1.11 -10.53 7.48
C LYS A 91 0.26 -10.82 8.11
N GLN A 92 1.24 -9.92 7.99
CA GLN A 92 2.56 -10.10 8.59
C GLN A 92 2.53 -10.11 10.12
N PHE A 93 1.46 -9.62 10.72
CA PHE A 93 1.27 -9.54 12.17
C PHE A 93 0.26 -10.56 12.72
N GLU A 94 -0.21 -11.53 11.93
CA GLU A 94 -1.32 -12.42 12.29
C GLU A 94 -1.10 -13.19 13.60
N ASN A 95 0.14 -13.60 13.90
CA ASN A 95 0.51 -14.30 15.13
C ASN A 95 0.48 -13.42 16.39
N TYR A 96 0.35 -12.10 16.22
CA TYR A 96 0.39 -11.11 17.30
C TYR A 96 -0.95 -10.41 17.49
N PHE A 97 -1.99 -10.84 16.79
CA PHE A 97 -3.33 -10.30 16.97
C PHE A 97 -3.87 -10.61 18.36
N THR A 98 -4.65 -9.68 18.91
CA THR A 98 -5.46 -9.94 20.10
C THR A 98 -6.52 -11.00 19.82
N ALA A 99 -7.20 -11.50 20.87
CA ALA A 99 -8.34 -12.42 20.74
C ALA A 99 -9.45 -11.86 19.82
N GLN A 100 -9.57 -10.53 19.71
CA GLN A 100 -10.48 -9.85 18.79
C GLN A 100 -9.92 -9.69 17.37
N ARG A 101 -8.80 -10.32 17.05
CA ARG A 101 -8.06 -10.21 15.77
C ARG A 101 -7.66 -8.78 15.42
N TYR A 102 -7.17 -8.06 16.41
CA TYR A 102 -6.75 -6.67 16.28
C TYR A 102 -5.28 -6.50 16.71
N ILE A 103 -4.58 -5.63 16.04
CA ILE A 103 -3.25 -5.16 16.44
C ILE A 103 -3.19 -3.65 16.25
N ARG A 104 -2.58 -2.98 17.21
CA ARG A 104 -2.32 -1.54 17.15
C ARG A 104 -0.93 -1.25 17.68
N PHE A 105 -0.29 -0.25 17.10
CA PHE A 105 1.01 0.25 17.51
C PHE A 105 0.88 1.69 18.00
N ARG A 106 1.63 2.03 19.04
CA ARG A 106 1.87 3.43 19.42
C ARG A 106 2.73 4.03 18.32
N GLY A 107 2.42 5.18 17.82
CA GLY A 107 3.20 5.69 16.70
C GLY A 107 3.05 7.17 16.44
N GLN A 108 2.02 7.75 17.06
CA GLN A 108 1.75 9.19 16.98
C GLN A 108 2.21 9.91 18.26
N GLU A 109 2.53 9.15 19.30
CA GLU A 109 2.96 9.65 20.61
C GLU A 109 4.47 9.76 20.71
N GLU A 110 5.22 9.08 19.85
CA GLU A 110 6.69 8.97 19.89
C GLU A 110 7.27 9.18 18.49
N LEU A 111 7.42 10.45 18.10
CA LEU A 111 7.85 10.84 16.74
C LEU A 111 9.38 10.70 16.54
N VAL A 112 10.15 10.48 17.61
CA VAL A 112 11.60 10.35 17.54
C VAL A 112 12.06 9.00 18.06
N ASP A 113 12.41 8.09 17.18
CA ASP A 113 13.14 6.85 17.47
C ASP A 113 14.31 6.70 16.51
N LYS A 114 15.50 7.03 16.97
CA LYS A 114 16.71 6.98 16.15
C LYS A 114 17.01 5.58 15.62
N LYS A 115 16.65 4.53 16.36
CA LYS A 115 16.88 3.13 15.95
C LYS A 115 15.94 2.76 14.81
N LEU A 116 14.64 3.02 14.95
CA LEU A 116 13.64 2.72 13.93
C LEU A 116 13.90 3.53 12.65
N ALA A 117 14.14 4.83 12.78
CA ALA A 117 14.47 5.69 11.64
C ALA A 117 15.75 5.24 10.89
N SER A 118 16.79 4.82 11.64
CA SER A 118 18.02 4.29 11.06
C SER A 118 17.78 2.98 10.29
N LEU A 119 16.95 2.07 10.83
CA LEU A 119 16.61 0.82 10.16
C LEU A 119 15.79 1.06 8.89
N LEU A 120 14.84 1.98 8.92
CA LEU A 120 14.06 2.35 7.72
C LEU A 120 14.94 2.92 6.61
N ARG A 121 15.86 3.82 6.97
CA ARG A 121 16.87 4.35 6.03
C ARG A 121 17.71 3.23 5.43
N LYS A 122 18.23 2.34 6.28
CA LYS A 122 19.06 1.21 5.87
C LYS A 122 18.28 0.21 4.99
N LEU A 123 17.02 -0.07 5.33
CA LEU A 123 16.13 -0.92 4.55
C LEU A 123 16.00 -0.39 3.12
N TYR A 124 15.64 0.89 2.99
CA TYR A 124 15.46 1.52 1.69
C TYR A 124 16.78 1.58 0.90
N HIS A 125 17.88 1.93 1.53
CA HIS A 125 19.19 2.00 0.90
C HIS A 125 19.59 0.65 0.30
N VAL A 126 19.54 -0.42 1.09
CA VAL A 126 19.86 -1.78 0.62
C VAL A 126 18.92 -2.22 -0.50
N TYR A 127 17.61 -1.95 -0.36
CA TYR A 127 16.61 -2.27 -1.38
C TYR A 127 16.84 -1.54 -2.69
N SER A 128 17.23 -0.26 -2.65
CA SER A 128 17.43 0.58 -3.84
C SER A 128 18.72 0.28 -4.59
N GLU A 129 19.81 -0.07 -3.88
CA GLU A 129 21.11 -0.37 -4.48
C GLU A 129 21.15 -1.72 -5.24
N ARG A 130 20.30 -2.68 -4.86
CA ARG A 130 20.18 -4.01 -5.49
C ARG A 130 21.51 -4.75 -5.67
N LYS A 131 22.48 -4.56 -4.75
CA LYS A 131 23.74 -5.31 -4.76
C LYS A 131 23.47 -6.79 -4.48
N ILE A 132 24.44 -7.66 -4.85
CA ILE A 132 24.31 -9.11 -4.67
C ILE A 132 23.89 -9.47 -3.24
N GLY A 133 22.83 -10.29 -3.08
CA GLY A 133 22.25 -10.68 -1.79
C GLY A 133 21.39 -9.61 -1.10
N TYR A 134 21.01 -8.54 -1.84
CA TYR A 134 20.18 -7.48 -1.28
C TYR A 134 18.82 -7.98 -0.78
N GLU A 135 18.25 -9.01 -1.40
CA GLU A 135 16.99 -9.60 -0.99
C GLU A 135 17.07 -10.13 0.45
N PHE A 136 18.09 -10.93 0.76
CA PHE A 136 18.30 -11.47 2.09
C PHE A 136 18.55 -10.37 3.11
N ARG A 137 19.35 -9.37 2.74
CA ARG A 137 19.67 -8.25 3.64
C ARG A 137 18.45 -7.38 3.91
N THR A 138 17.66 -7.10 2.89
CA THR A 138 16.42 -6.33 3.00
C THR A 138 15.43 -7.05 3.91
N ILE A 139 15.22 -8.35 3.74
CA ILE A 139 14.36 -9.19 4.59
C ILE A 139 14.88 -9.22 6.04
N SER A 140 16.19 -9.35 6.25
CA SER A 140 16.80 -9.34 7.60
C SER A 140 16.47 -8.04 8.35
N ILE A 141 16.65 -6.88 7.69
CA ILE A 141 16.34 -5.57 8.29
C ILE A 141 14.83 -5.42 8.53
N PHE A 142 14.02 -5.89 7.59
CA PHE A 142 12.56 -5.88 7.74
C PHE A 142 12.11 -6.64 8.99
N TYR A 143 12.62 -7.83 9.24
CA TYR A 143 12.26 -8.58 10.44
C TYR A 143 12.80 -7.95 11.73
N GLU A 144 13.91 -7.22 11.68
CA GLU A 144 14.37 -6.41 12.83
C GLU A 144 13.38 -5.27 13.13
N ILE A 145 12.86 -4.60 12.10
CA ILE A 145 11.79 -3.59 12.24
C ILE A 145 10.53 -4.25 12.83
N MET A 146 10.09 -5.38 12.28
CA MET A 146 8.93 -6.13 12.78
C MET A 146 9.06 -6.48 14.27
N TYR A 147 10.25 -6.94 14.68
CA TYR A 147 10.53 -7.25 16.08
C TYR A 147 10.37 -6.02 16.99
N ILE A 148 10.90 -4.87 16.58
CA ILE A 148 10.77 -3.60 17.32
C ILE A 148 9.31 -3.20 17.42
N LEU A 149 8.56 -3.23 16.31
CA LEU A 149 7.14 -2.88 16.31
C LEU A 149 6.34 -3.73 17.29
N VAL A 150 6.54 -5.04 17.27
CA VAL A 150 5.79 -5.96 18.13
C VAL A 150 6.20 -5.86 19.58
N LYS A 151 7.52 -5.72 19.86
CA LYS A 151 8.06 -5.67 21.21
C LYS A 151 7.82 -4.33 21.91
N ASP A 152 8.16 -3.24 21.21
CA ASP A 152 8.29 -1.92 21.83
C ASP A 152 7.08 -1.00 21.54
N TYR A 153 6.39 -1.20 20.41
CA TYR A 153 5.29 -0.32 19.98
C TYR A 153 3.89 -0.93 20.12
N ARG A 154 3.77 -2.25 20.27
CA ARG A 154 2.47 -2.90 20.34
C ARG A 154 1.68 -2.44 21.56
N VAL A 155 0.41 -2.03 21.33
CA VAL A 155 -0.53 -1.69 22.40
C VAL A 155 -1.29 -2.96 22.81
N THR A 156 -1.20 -3.33 24.08
CA THR A 156 -1.88 -4.51 24.64
C THR A 156 -3.27 -4.18 25.16
N GLU A 157 -3.52 -2.93 25.57
CA GLU A 157 -4.82 -2.47 26.07
C GLU A 157 -5.56 -1.67 24.99
N THR A 158 -6.70 -2.17 24.54
CA THR A 158 -7.49 -1.52 23.49
C THR A 158 -8.86 -1.09 24.05
N ARG A 159 -9.28 0.14 23.76
CA ARG A 159 -10.60 0.64 24.15
C ARG A 159 -11.69 0.03 23.24
N GLU A 160 -12.82 -0.34 23.81
CA GLU A 160 -13.95 -0.95 23.05
C GLU A 160 -14.45 -0.08 21.87
N LYS A 161 -14.33 1.24 21.96
CA LYS A 161 -14.71 2.15 20.86
C LYS A 161 -13.82 1.98 19.63
N ASP A 162 -12.53 1.79 19.83
CA ASP A 162 -11.55 1.59 18.76
C ASP A 162 -11.77 0.23 18.09
N ILE A 163 -12.12 -0.78 18.87
CA ILE A 163 -12.45 -2.12 18.37
C ILE A 163 -13.71 -2.09 17.48
N ARG A 164 -14.76 -1.36 17.87
CA ARG A 164 -16.02 -1.29 17.09
C ARG A 164 -15.86 -0.54 15.76
N HIS A 165 -15.07 0.50 15.72
CA HIS A 165 -14.76 1.22 14.48
C HIS A 165 -13.90 0.34 13.57
N SER A 166 -12.86 -0.28 14.12
CA SER A 166 -11.97 -1.19 13.41
C SER A 166 -12.72 -2.39 12.81
N ARG A 167 -13.65 -3.03 13.52
CA ARG A 167 -14.38 -4.23 13.04
C ARG A 167 -15.08 -4.04 11.69
N ARG A 168 -15.62 -2.85 11.40
CA ARG A 168 -16.30 -2.58 10.12
C ARG A 168 -15.31 -2.43 8.98
N LEU A 169 -14.18 -1.79 9.24
CA LEU A 169 -13.10 -1.66 8.28
C LEU A 169 -12.34 -2.97 8.13
N ASP A 170 -12.23 -3.78 9.21
CA ASP A 170 -11.67 -5.13 9.16
C ASP A 170 -12.49 -6.08 8.27
N ALA A 171 -13.80 -5.94 8.28
CA ALA A 171 -14.65 -6.72 7.37
C ALA A 171 -14.34 -6.40 5.91
N LEU A 172 -14.25 -5.11 5.56
CA LEU A 172 -13.86 -4.70 4.21
C LEU A 172 -12.41 -5.10 3.90
N SER A 173 -11.52 -4.99 4.87
CA SER A 173 -10.12 -5.43 4.78
C SER A 173 -9.99 -6.90 4.39
N LYS A 174 -10.75 -7.79 5.04
CA LYS A 174 -10.76 -9.23 4.71
C LYS A 174 -11.26 -9.46 3.29
N ILE A 175 -12.34 -8.77 2.91
CA ILE A 175 -12.91 -8.87 1.57
C ILE A 175 -11.91 -8.38 0.51
N THR A 176 -11.27 -7.24 0.73
CA THR A 176 -10.29 -6.69 -0.21
C THR A 176 -9.02 -7.55 -0.28
N THR A 177 -8.63 -8.20 0.81
CA THR A 177 -7.54 -9.19 0.83
C THR A 177 -7.92 -10.41 0.01
N TYR A 178 -9.11 -10.98 0.23
CA TYR A 178 -9.63 -12.08 -0.57
C TYR A 178 -9.70 -11.73 -2.06
N MET A 179 -10.22 -10.57 -2.41
CA MET A 179 -10.25 -10.09 -3.79
C MET A 179 -8.83 -10.00 -4.40
N ARG A 180 -7.85 -9.57 -3.62
CA ARG A 180 -6.45 -9.49 -4.07
C ARG A 180 -5.80 -10.87 -4.23
N GLU A 181 -6.19 -11.86 -3.45
CA GLU A 181 -5.68 -13.24 -3.57
C GLU A 181 -6.32 -13.97 -4.77
N HIS A 182 -7.56 -13.63 -5.11
CA HIS A 182 -8.35 -14.29 -6.16
C HIS A 182 -8.65 -13.41 -7.39
N TYR A 183 -7.98 -12.27 -7.57
CA TYR A 183 -8.31 -11.28 -8.61
C TYR A 183 -8.27 -11.81 -10.05
N ARG A 184 -7.54 -12.90 -10.29
CA ARG A 184 -7.42 -13.56 -11.59
C ARG A 184 -8.68 -14.34 -11.99
N GLU A 185 -9.43 -14.75 -10.98
CA GLU A 185 -10.66 -15.55 -11.16
C GLU A 185 -11.87 -14.66 -11.52
N GLU A 186 -12.95 -15.29 -11.95
CA GLU A 186 -14.22 -14.60 -12.13
C GLU A 186 -14.84 -14.33 -10.75
N LEU A 187 -14.62 -13.14 -10.21
CA LEU A 187 -15.17 -12.71 -8.92
C LEU A 187 -16.44 -11.89 -9.13
N LYS A 188 -17.61 -12.52 -9.02
CA LYS A 188 -18.89 -11.82 -8.96
C LYS A 188 -19.16 -11.26 -7.57
N LEU A 189 -19.84 -10.11 -7.51
CA LEU A 189 -20.23 -9.49 -6.23
C LEU A 189 -21.01 -10.48 -5.34
N SER A 190 -21.94 -11.24 -5.94
CA SER A 190 -22.77 -12.24 -5.26
C SER A 190 -21.94 -13.32 -4.60
N ASP A 191 -20.92 -13.83 -5.30
CA ASP A 191 -20.11 -14.95 -4.80
C ASP A 191 -19.23 -14.50 -3.63
N VAL A 192 -18.65 -13.31 -3.73
CA VAL A 192 -17.88 -12.70 -2.64
C VAL A 192 -18.79 -12.35 -1.46
N ALA A 193 -19.98 -11.79 -1.71
CA ALA A 193 -20.94 -11.51 -0.64
C ALA A 193 -21.33 -12.79 0.11
N ALA A 194 -21.65 -13.87 -0.61
CA ALA A 194 -21.98 -15.17 -0.02
C ALA A 194 -20.82 -15.74 0.80
N THR A 195 -19.58 -15.68 0.30
CA THR A 195 -18.38 -16.17 0.98
C THR A 195 -18.20 -15.51 2.37
N PHE A 196 -18.55 -14.24 2.50
CA PHE A 196 -18.43 -13.49 3.75
C PHE A 196 -19.73 -13.38 4.55
N GLY A 197 -20.81 -14.04 4.13
CA GLY A 197 -22.10 -14.03 4.82
C GLY A 197 -22.86 -12.70 4.71
N TYR A 198 -22.67 -11.97 3.61
CA TYR A 198 -23.34 -10.69 3.34
C TYR A 198 -24.33 -10.81 2.16
N SER A 199 -25.31 -9.90 2.11
CA SER A 199 -26.09 -9.70 0.90
C SER A 199 -25.34 -8.81 -0.10
N ASP A 200 -25.61 -8.95 -1.39
CA ASP A 200 -25.07 -8.13 -2.47
C ASP A 200 -25.25 -6.64 -2.21
N ALA A 201 -26.44 -6.26 -1.77
CA ALA A 201 -26.77 -4.88 -1.45
C ALA A 201 -25.96 -4.34 -0.28
N TYR A 202 -25.68 -5.17 0.74
CA TYR A 202 -24.85 -4.76 1.88
C TYR A 202 -23.39 -4.58 1.45
N LEU A 203 -22.84 -5.55 0.72
CA LEU A 203 -21.46 -5.48 0.22
C LEU A 203 -21.26 -4.29 -0.72
N SER A 204 -22.20 -4.05 -1.65
CA SER A 204 -22.16 -2.89 -2.54
C SER A 204 -22.14 -1.57 -1.76
N ARG A 205 -23.01 -1.40 -0.75
CA ARG A 205 -23.02 -0.22 0.12
C ARG A 205 -21.74 -0.07 0.92
N MET A 206 -21.14 -1.18 1.36
CA MET A 206 -19.87 -1.17 2.11
C MET A 206 -18.73 -0.63 1.24
N PHE A 207 -18.61 -1.05 -0.03
CA PHE A 207 -17.64 -0.50 -0.96
C PHE A 207 -17.87 1.00 -1.20
N GLN A 208 -19.11 1.40 -1.50
CA GLN A 208 -19.43 2.82 -1.69
C GLN A 208 -19.13 3.67 -0.46
N LYS A 209 -19.44 3.17 0.74
CA LYS A 209 -19.27 3.91 1.98
C LYS A 209 -17.81 4.03 2.40
N TYR A 210 -17.04 2.96 2.32
CA TYR A 210 -15.71 2.86 2.91
C TYR A 210 -14.57 2.89 1.88
N ALA A 211 -14.75 2.32 0.69
CA ALA A 211 -13.78 2.40 -0.39
C ALA A 211 -14.01 3.59 -1.33
N LYS A 212 -15.20 4.22 -1.28
CA LYS A 212 -15.64 5.33 -2.14
C LYS A 212 -15.68 5.01 -3.63
N ILE A 213 -15.54 3.76 -3.98
CA ILE A 213 -15.70 3.24 -5.34
C ILE A 213 -16.61 2.01 -5.30
N ASN A 214 -17.14 1.60 -6.44
CA ASN A 214 -17.93 0.38 -6.50
C ASN A 214 -17.03 -0.87 -6.55
N TYR A 215 -17.59 -2.02 -6.21
CA TYR A 215 -16.92 -3.33 -6.21
C TYR A 215 -16.20 -3.65 -7.53
N LYS A 216 -16.86 -3.43 -8.65
CA LYS A 216 -16.32 -3.71 -10.00
C LYS A 216 -15.09 -2.85 -10.29
N THR A 217 -15.15 -1.56 -9.98
CA THR A 217 -14.02 -0.64 -10.14
C THR A 217 -12.86 -1.06 -9.25
N TYR A 218 -13.13 -1.45 -8.00
CA TYR A 218 -12.09 -1.92 -7.09
C TYR A 218 -11.37 -3.17 -7.61
N LEU A 219 -12.12 -4.16 -8.13
CA LEU A 219 -11.53 -5.36 -8.74
C LEU A 219 -10.70 -5.01 -10.00
N GLN A 220 -11.18 -4.10 -10.82
CA GLN A 220 -10.43 -3.63 -11.99
C GLN A 220 -9.15 -2.90 -11.59
N ASP A 221 -9.16 -2.13 -10.51
CA ASP A 221 -7.96 -1.46 -9.98
C ASP A 221 -6.90 -2.45 -9.52
N ILE A 222 -7.31 -3.53 -8.83
CA ILE A 222 -6.41 -4.63 -8.47
C ILE A 222 -5.78 -5.24 -9.72
N ARG A 223 -6.61 -5.66 -10.68
CA ARG A 223 -6.15 -6.28 -11.93
C ARG A 223 -5.18 -5.39 -12.70
N MET A 224 -5.53 -4.12 -12.82
CA MET A 224 -4.73 -3.12 -13.52
C MET A 224 -3.36 -2.91 -12.86
N ALA A 225 -3.31 -2.88 -11.53
CA ALA A 225 -2.06 -2.68 -10.79
C ALA A 225 -1.10 -3.87 -10.97
N TYR A 226 -1.61 -5.09 -10.96
CA TYR A 226 -0.80 -6.28 -11.22
C TYR A 226 -0.39 -6.36 -12.71
N ALA A 227 -1.29 -6.08 -13.64
CA ALA A 227 -0.97 -6.04 -15.07
C ALA A 227 0.09 -4.96 -15.40
N TYR A 228 0.04 -3.81 -14.74
CA TYR A 228 1.07 -2.78 -14.86
C TYR A 228 2.43 -3.28 -14.38
N ARG A 229 2.46 -3.96 -13.24
CA ARG A 229 3.70 -4.56 -12.71
C ARG A 229 4.29 -5.58 -13.68
N ASP A 230 3.45 -6.48 -14.21
CA ASP A 230 3.88 -7.49 -15.18
C ASP A 230 4.36 -6.85 -16.49
N LEU A 231 3.75 -5.73 -16.91
CA LEU A 231 4.20 -4.96 -18.07
C LEU A 231 5.63 -4.42 -17.88
N LEU A 232 5.99 -4.02 -16.65
CA LEU A 232 7.31 -3.50 -16.33
C LEU A 232 8.39 -4.57 -16.18
N ASN A 233 8.01 -5.76 -15.65
CA ASN A 233 8.98 -6.73 -15.15
C ASN A 233 9.03 -8.04 -15.97
N THR A 234 8.20 -8.19 -17.01
CA THR A 234 8.17 -9.41 -17.83
C THR A 234 8.16 -9.09 -19.32
N ASP A 235 8.57 -10.06 -20.12
CA ASP A 235 8.51 -10.01 -21.59
C ASP A 235 7.20 -10.61 -22.16
N HIS A 236 6.22 -10.92 -21.30
CA HIS A 236 4.94 -11.47 -21.73
C HIS A 236 4.24 -10.53 -22.72
N THR A 237 3.53 -11.09 -23.71
CA THR A 237 2.75 -10.29 -24.65
C THR A 237 1.65 -9.51 -23.91
N ILE A 238 1.21 -8.41 -24.50
CA ILE A 238 0.09 -7.62 -23.94
C ILE A 238 -1.18 -8.46 -23.76
N SER A 239 -1.42 -9.40 -24.67
CA SER A 239 -2.55 -10.34 -24.57
C SER A 239 -2.38 -11.30 -23.39
N GLN A 240 -1.19 -11.82 -23.20
CA GLN A 240 -0.90 -12.72 -22.08
C GLN A 240 -1.05 -11.99 -20.75
N ILE A 241 -0.47 -10.79 -20.62
CA ILE A 241 -0.61 -9.95 -19.41
C ILE A 241 -2.08 -9.68 -19.08
N ALA A 242 -2.90 -9.36 -20.10
CA ALA A 242 -4.33 -9.15 -19.92
C ALA A 242 -5.01 -10.37 -19.31
N LEU A 243 -4.80 -11.56 -19.93
CA LEU A 243 -5.43 -12.80 -19.50
C LEU A 243 -4.94 -13.26 -18.12
N ASP A 244 -3.63 -13.24 -17.88
CA ASP A 244 -3.01 -13.63 -16.61
C ASP A 244 -3.45 -12.76 -15.43
N ASN A 245 -3.91 -11.54 -15.73
CA ASN A 245 -4.42 -10.62 -14.72
C ASN A 245 -5.95 -10.52 -14.67
N GLY A 246 -6.67 -11.48 -15.30
CA GLY A 246 -8.12 -11.63 -15.18
C GLY A 246 -8.94 -10.67 -16.02
N PHE A 247 -8.36 -10.04 -17.05
CA PHE A 247 -9.13 -9.29 -18.03
C PHE A 247 -9.75 -10.23 -19.06
N CYS A 248 -11.00 -9.98 -19.43
CA CYS A 248 -11.71 -10.79 -20.42
C CYS A 248 -11.12 -10.71 -21.85
N SER A 249 -10.39 -9.62 -22.15
CA SER A 249 -9.75 -9.44 -23.45
C SER A 249 -8.60 -8.42 -23.38
N SER A 250 -7.63 -8.57 -24.27
CA SER A 250 -6.52 -7.61 -24.39
C SER A 250 -7.00 -6.23 -24.89
N ARG A 251 -8.09 -6.17 -25.65
CA ARG A 251 -8.70 -4.91 -26.10
C ARG A 251 -9.30 -4.15 -24.92
N GLY A 252 -10.05 -4.84 -24.03
CA GLY A 252 -10.62 -4.25 -22.81
C GLY A 252 -9.54 -3.76 -21.88
N PHE A 253 -8.49 -4.56 -21.67
CA PHE A 253 -7.31 -4.17 -20.90
C PHE A 253 -6.65 -2.90 -21.47
N SER A 254 -6.34 -2.88 -22.78
CA SER A 254 -5.67 -1.75 -23.42
C SER A 254 -6.47 -0.46 -23.32
N GLY A 255 -7.79 -0.54 -23.47
CA GLY A 255 -8.68 0.62 -23.32
C GLY A 255 -8.70 1.19 -21.89
N GLU A 256 -8.82 0.33 -20.87
CA GLU A 256 -8.78 0.75 -19.47
C GLU A 256 -7.39 1.25 -19.07
N PHE A 257 -6.33 0.63 -19.57
CA PHE A 257 -4.95 1.05 -19.36
C PHE A 257 -4.71 2.46 -19.93
N GLN A 258 -5.14 2.71 -21.17
CA GLN A 258 -5.00 4.03 -21.81
C GLN A 258 -5.78 5.12 -21.08
N LYS A 259 -6.98 4.84 -20.58
CA LYS A 259 -7.74 5.78 -19.75
C LYS A 259 -6.98 6.18 -18.48
N ARG A 260 -6.26 5.23 -17.87
CA ARG A 260 -5.61 5.42 -16.60
C ARG A 260 -4.21 6.05 -16.72
N TYR A 261 -3.45 5.65 -17.73
CA TYR A 261 -2.03 6.04 -17.88
C TYR A 261 -1.77 6.99 -19.08
N GLY A 262 -2.78 7.31 -19.86
CA GLY A 262 -2.70 8.24 -20.99
C GLY A 262 -2.07 7.65 -22.27
N VAL A 263 -1.50 6.44 -22.20
CA VAL A 263 -0.80 5.77 -23.30
C VAL A 263 -1.23 4.30 -23.39
N LEU A 264 -1.05 3.69 -24.55
CA LEU A 264 -1.31 2.25 -24.70
C LEU A 264 -0.24 1.40 -24.00
N PRO A 265 -0.57 0.17 -23.52
CA PRO A 265 0.41 -0.73 -22.90
C PRO A 265 1.61 -1.02 -23.81
N SER A 266 1.38 -1.19 -25.11
CA SER A 266 2.42 -1.43 -26.12
C SER A 266 3.37 -0.24 -26.30
N GLU A 267 2.86 0.97 -26.21
CA GLU A 267 3.65 2.20 -26.29
C GLU A 267 4.50 2.37 -25.03
N MET A 268 3.91 2.14 -23.87
CA MET A 268 4.65 2.17 -22.60
C MET A 268 5.80 1.18 -22.59
N ARG A 269 5.58 -0.07 -23.05
CA ARG A 269 6.65 -1.07 -23.17
C ARG A 269 7.79 -0.61 -24.09
N LYS A 270 7.48 0.00 -25.22
CA LYS A 270 8.50 0.55 -26.12
C LYS A 270 9.33 1.65 -25.45
N GLN A 271 8.70 2.49 -24.63
CA GLN A 271 9.41 3.54 -23.87
C GLN A 271 10.35 2.96 -22.82
N ILE A 272 9.93 1.91 -22.11
CA ILE A 272 10.73 1.21 -21.10
C ILE A 272 11.96 0.56 -21.75
N ASN A 273 11.77 -0.18 -22.83
CA ASN A 273 12.84 -0.85 -23.56
C ASN A 273 13.87 0.13 -24.11
N LYS A 274 13.43 1.31 -24.60
CA LYS A 274 14.35 2.38 -25.04
C LYS A 274 15.17 2.98 -23.88
N LYS A 275 14.59 3.11 -22.70
CA LYS A 275 15.33 3.61 -21.50
C LYS A 275 16.32 2.57 -20.98
N GLY A 276 15.96 1.29 -20.97
CA GLY A 276 16.86 0.20 -20.59
C GLY A 276 18.07 0.06 -21.50
N GLN A 277 17.90 0.26 -22.81
CA GLN A 277 19.00 0.23 -23.78
C GLN A 277 19.96 1.43 -23.65
N LYS A 278 19.47 2.62 -23.24
CA LYS A 278 20.36 3.78 -22.98
C LYS A 278 21.25 3.59 -21.76
N ASN A 279 20.72 2.99 -20.70
CA ASN A 279 21.47 2.74 -19.46
C ASN A 279 22.44 1.53 -19.56
N ALA A 280 22.41 0.76 -20.64
CA ALA A 280 23.33 -0.35 -20.90
C ALA A 280 24.50 0.02 -21.84
N ILE A 281 24.53 1.24 -22.35
CA ILE A 281 25.57 1.73 -23.30
C ILE A 281 26.45 2.84 -22.65
N ASP A 282 26.05 3.38 -21.50
CA ASP A 282 26.85 4.23 -20.62
C ASP A 282 27.44 3.44 -19.45
#